data_1525826f7643a59a630ac6d3acdccf7b
#
_entry.id   1525826f7643a59a630ac6d3acdccf7b
#
_cell.length_a   1.000
_cell.length_b   1.000
_cell.length_c   1.000
_cell.angle_alpha   90.00
_cell.angle_beta   90.00
_cell.angle_gamma   90.00
#
_symmetry.space_group_name_H-M   'P 1'
#
loop_
_entity.id
_entity.type
_entity.pdbx_description
1 polymer ?
#
loop_
_entity_poly.entity_id
_entity_poly.type
_entity_poly.pdbx_seq_one_letter_code
_entity_poly.pdbx_strand_id
1 'polypeptide(L)'
;YAIERELRDGSDAERYQGRQSRSVPLLAEFKIWLEEQIGKVMKGSLTRKAMEYTLGQWSCLVGYCMRGDLHISNVLAENAIRPFAVGRKAWLFADSAQGAKASATCYSLLETAKANQLEPSAYINYVLERIGDADSLEKLEALLPWNVALEPISKKVAQYR
;
A
#
# COMPACT_ATOMS: atom_id res chain seq x y z
N TYR A 1 -2.56 -14.57 10.36
CA TYR A 1 -2.46 -13.35 11.22
C TYR A 1 -1.93 -13.64 12.63
N ALA A 2 -2.22 -14.81 13.25
CA ALA A 2 -1.68 -15.14 14.57
C ALA A 2 -0.14 -15.17 14.57
N ILE A 3 0.46 -15.89 13.63
CA ILE A 3 1.91 -15.96 13.45
C ILE A 3 2.53 -14.56 13.26
N GLU A 4 1.94 -13.74 12.39
CA GLU A 4 2.43 -12.37 12.13
C GLU A 4 2.34 -11.47 13.36
N ARG A 5 1.35 -11.68 14.22
CA ARG A 5 1.22 -10.94 15.48
C ARG A 5 2.38 -11.26 16.45
N GLU A 6 2.76 -12.52 16.54
CA GLU A 6 3.88 -12.97 17.39
C GLU A 6 5.24 -12.50 16.84
N LEU A 7 5.36 -12.38 15.51
CA LEU A 7 6.58 -11.93 14.85
C LEU A 7 6.68 -10.40 14.70
N ARG A 8 5.69 -9.64 15.16
CA ARG A 8 5.57 -8.19 14.91
C ARG A 8 6.80 -7.40 15.34
N ASP A 9 7.28 -7.67 16.54
CA ASP A 9 8.34 -6.89 17.20
C ASP A 9 9.75 -7.40 16.85
N GLY A 10 9.84 -8.45 16.03
CA GLY A 10 11.09 -9.00 15.56
C GLY A 10 11.70 -8.19 14.40
N SER A 11 13.00 -8.37 14.20
CA SER A 11 13.71 -7.86 13.01
C SER A 11 13.21 -8.51 11.72
N ASP A 12 13.55 -7.94 10.57
CA ASP A 12 13.20 -8.51 9.26
C ASP A 12 13.75 -9.93 9.10
N ALA A 13 14.95 -10.19 9.62
CA ALA A 13 15.55 -11.53 9.62
C ALA A 13 14.75 -12.52 10.46
N GLU A 14 14.36 -12.14 11.67
CA GLU A 14 13.55 -12.98 12.57
C GLU A 14 12.14 -13.22 11.98
N ARG A 15 11.51 -12.20 11.40
CA ARG A 15 10.23 -12.37 10.69
C ARG A 15 10.36 -13.33 9.52
N TYR A 16 11.41 -13.20 8.71
CA TYR A 16 11.67 -14.12 7.61
C TYR A 16 11.80 -15.57 8.11
N GLN A 17 12.65 -15.81 9.11
CA GLN A 17 12.87 -17.15 9.67
C GLN A 17 11.59 -17.73 10.28
N GLY A 18 10.84 -16.94 11.03
CA GLY A 18 9.55 -17.34 11.61
C GLY A 18 8.50 -17.69 10.56
N ARG A 19 8.48 -16.97 9.43
CA ARG A 19 7.62 -17.29 8.29
C ARG A 19 8.03 -18.58 7.60
N GLN A 20 9.34 -18.80 7.38
CA GLN A 20 9.83 -20.04 6.76
C GLN A 20 9.48 -21.27 7.61
N SER A 21 9.61 -21.17 8.92
CA SER A 21 9.38 -22.31 9.83
C SER A 21 7.91 -22.55 10.15
N ARG A 22 7.04 -21.54 10.06
CA ARG A 22 5.66 -21.63 10.55
C ARG A 22 4.61 -21.31 9.48
N SER A 23 4.79 -20.22 8.73
CA SER A 23 3.78 -19.78 7.74
C SER A 23 3.86 -20.61 6.46
N VAL A 24 5.05 -20.87 5.97
CA VAL A 24 5.24 -21.64 4.72
C VAL A 24 4.68 -23.06 4.82
N PRO A 25 4.95 -23.86 5.88
CA PRO A 25 4.34 -25.17 6.01
C PRO A 25 2.80 -25.12 6.08
N LEU A 26 2.25 -24.19 6.87
CA LEU A 26 0.81 -24.01 6.99
C LEU A 26 0.15 -23.64 5.65
N LEU A 27 0.80 -22.77 4.87
CA LEU A 27 0.32 -22.39 3.54
C LEU A 27 0.38 -23.59 2.57
N ALA A 28 1.43 -24.40 2.63
CA ALA A 28 1.54 -25.60 1.81
C ALA A 28 0.41 -26.61 2.10
N GLU A 29 0.13 -26.86 3.39
CA GLU A 29 -1.01 -27.71 3.82
C GLU A 29 -2.35 -27.13 3.34
N PHE A 30 -2.52 -25.82 3.45
CA PHE A 30 -3.73 -25.15 2.98
C PHE A 30 -3.92 -25.25 1.46
N LYS A 31 -2.84 -25.17 0.69
CA LYS A 31 -2.89 -25.35 -0.76
C LYS A 31 -3.37 -26.76 -1.12
N ILE A 32 -2.76 -27.78 -0.51
CA ILE A 32 -3.14 -29.18 -0.72
C ILE A 32 -4.63 -29.36 -0.40
N TRP A 33 -5.08 -28.85 0.75
CA TRP A 33 -6.49 -28.92 1.13
C TRP A 33 -7.40 -28.25 0.09
N LEU A 34 -7.04 -27.05 -0.42
CA LEU A 34 -7.82 -26.38 -1.46
C LEU A 34 -7.93 -27.22 -2.73
N GLU A 35 -6.79 -27.79 -3.18
CA GLU A 35 -6.73 -28.65 -4.38
C GLU A 35 -7.58 -29.92 -4.23
N GLU A 36 -7.62 -30.51 -3.05
CA GLU A 36 -8.46 -31.68 -2.76
C GLU A 36 -9.97 -31.32 -2.64
N GLN A 37 -10.30 -30.17 -2.06
CA GLN A 37 -11.70 -29.82 -1.82
C GLN A 37 -12.38 -29.20 -3.05
N ILE A 38 -11.63 -28.55 -3.95
CA ILE A 38 -12.20 -27.84 -5.09
C ILE A 38 -13.03 -28.76 -6.00
N GLY A 39 -12.64 -30.03 -6.14
CA GLY A 39 -13.37 -31.03 -6.89
C GLY A 39 -14.74 -31.42 -6.28
N LYS A 40 -14.89 -31.23 -4.96
CA LYS A 40 -16.08 -31.59 -4.19
C LYS A 40 -17.12 -30.47 -4.12
N VAL A 41 -16.73 -29.25 -4.52
CA VAL A 41 -17.59 -28.07 -4.47
C VAL A 41 -18.30 -27.86 -5.80
N MET A 42 -19.58 -27.57 -5.76
CA MET A 42 -20.43 -27.36 -6.94
C MET A 42 -19.87 -26.28 -7.85
N LYS A 43 -19.77 -26.59 -9.16
CA LYS A 43 -19.32 -25.64 -10.19
C LYS A 43 -20.23 -24.41 -10.21
N GLY A 44 -19.62 -23.21 -10.32
CA GLY A 44 -20.34 -21.95 -10.38
C GLY A 44 -20.76 -21.38 -9.01
N SER A 45 -20.65 -22.14 -7.89
CA SER A 45 -20.91 -21.63 -6.55
C SER A 45 -19.89 -20.53 -6.14
N LEU A 46 -20.29 -19.67 -5.23
CA LEU A 46 -19.41 -18.61 -4.69
C LEU A 46 -18.18 -19.21 -4.00
N THR A 47 -18.35 -20.33 -3.28
CA THR A 47 -17.25 -21.05 -2.63
C THR A 47 -16.22 -21.54 -3.65
N ARG A 48 -16.69 -22.15 -4.75
CA ARG A 48 -15.79 -22.62 -5.80
C ARG A 48 -15.05 -21.48 -6.47
N LYS A 49 -15.73 -20.39 -6.79
CA LYS A 49 -15.09 -19.18 -7.35
C LYS A 49 -14.02 -18.62 -6.42
N ALA A 50 -14.27 -18.58 -5.11
CA ALA A 50 -13.29 -18.14 -4.13
C ALA A 50 -12.06 -19.07 -4.09
N MET A 51 -12.26 -20.40 -4.14
CA MET A 51 -11.15 -21.36 -4.19
C MET A 51 -10.34 -21.23 -5.49
N GLU A 52 -11.00 -21.11 -6.64
CA GLU A 52 -10.36 -20.91 -7.95
C GLU A 52 -9.55 -19.62 -7.97
N TYR A 53 -10.09 -18.53 -7.44
CA TYR A 53 -9.39 -17.26 -7.30
C TYR A 53 -8.16 -17.39 -6.40
N THR A 54 -8.31 -18.02 -5.23
CA THR A 54 -7.22 -18.24 -4.27
C THR A 54 -6.07 -19.03 -4.90
N LEU A 55 -6.39 -20.14 -5.59
CA LEU A 55 -5.38 -20.95 -6.28
C LEU A 55 -4.73 -20.20 -7.45
N GLY A 56 -5.52 -19.44 -8.21
CA GLY A 56 -5.01 -18.60 -9.32
C GLY A 56 -4.07 -17.47 -8.86
N GLN A 57 -4.25 -16.97 -7.65
CA GLN A 57 -3.42 -15.91 -7.05
C GLN A 57 -2.37 -16.45 -6.06
N TRP A 58 -2.16 -17.77 -6.02
CA TRP A 58 -1.36 -18.40 -4.97
C TRP A 58 0.04 -17.82 -4.82
N SER A 59 0.75 -17.60 -5.91
CA SER A 59 2.11 -17.02 -5.91
C SER A 59 2.14 -15.62 -5.30
N CYS A 60 1.12 -14.80 -5.54
CA CYS A 60 0.99 -13.47 -4.94
C CYS A 60 0.67 -13.56 -3.45
N LEU A 61 -0.22 -14.49 -3.06
CA LEU A 61 -0.64 -14.66 -1.67
C LEU A 61 0.50 -15.11 -0.75
N VAL A 62 1.42 -15.94 -1.24
CA VAL A 62 2.57 -16.41 -0.45
C VAL A 62 3.77 -15.47 -0.53
N GLY A 63 3.72 -14.47 -1.40
CA GLY A 63 4.83 -13.55 -1.68
C GLY A 63 5.39 -12.85 -0.42
N TYR A 64 4.55 -12.54 0.57
CA TYR A 64 4.99 -11.91 1.82
C TYR A 64 5.97 -12.79 2.63
N CYS A 65 5.97 -14.10 2.40
CA CYS A 65 6.91 -15.02 3.06
C CYS A 65 8.33 -14.93 2.48
N MET A 66 8.52 -14.31 1.30
CA MET A 66 9.83 -14.25 0.65
C MET A 66 10.80 -13.26 1.30
N ARG A 67 10.30 -12.30 2.07
CA ARG A 67 11.09 -11.25 2.75
C ARG A 67 10.46 -10.90 4.08
N GLY A 68 11.27 -10.49 5.07
CA GLY A 68 10.79 -10.10 6.38
C GLY A 68 10.19 -8.70 6.46
N ASP A 69 10.60 -7.80 5.57
CA ASP A 69 10.10 -6.42 5.48
C ASP A 69 8.72 -6.30 4.82
N LEU A 70 8.27 -7.34 4.08
CA LEU A 70 6.94 -7.32 3.47
C LEU A 70 5.84 -7.52 4.52
N HIS A 71 4.76 -6.77 4.39
CA HIS A 71 3.57 -6.94 5.23
C HIS A 71 2.59 -7.93 4.62
N ILE A 72 1.95 -8.76 5.46
CA ILE A 72 0.87 -9.68 5.02
C ILE A 72 -0.38 -8.91 4.55
N SER A 73 -0.53 -7.67 4.97
CA SER A 73 -1.68 -6.81 4.67
C SER A 73 -1.22 -5.59 3.87
N ASN A 74 -2.01 -5.20 2.87
CA ASN A 74 -1.82 -3.98 2.09
C ASN A 74 -2.55 -2.77 2.68
N VAL A 75 -2.99 -2.83 3.93
CA VAL A 75 -3.75 -1.74 4.61
C VAL A 75 -3.04 -0.40 4.51
N LEU A 76 -1.71 -0.36 4.55
CA LEU A 76 -0.95 0.88 4.39
C LEU A 76 -1.16 1.50 3.00
N ALA A 77 -1.10 0.69 1.94
CA ALA A 77 -1.35 1.15 0.58
C ALA A 77 -2.83 1.53 0.36
N GLU A 78 -3.76 0.76 0.93
CA GLU A 78 -5.19 1.08 0.88
C GLU A 78 -5.52 2.38 1.60
N ASN A 79 -4.92 2.62 2.77
CA ASN A 79 -5.09 3.87 3.49
C ASN A 79 -4.46 5.06 2.75
N ALA A 80 -3.33 4.87 2.07
CA ALA A 80 -2.70 5.92 1.27
C ALA A 80 -3.56 6.33 0.06
N ILE A 81 -4.24 5.38 -0.60
CA ILE A 81 -5.12 5.68 -1.74
C ILE A 81 -6.53 6.13 -1.34
N ARG A 82 -6.93 5.89 -0.09
CA ARG A 82 -8.29 6.17 0.40
C ARG A 82 -8.72 7.64 0.21
N PRO A 83 -7.90 8.67 0.51
CA PRO A 83 -8.27 10.06 0.29
C PRO A 83 -8.63 10.36 -1.16
N PHE A 84 -7.88 9.80 -2.12
CA PHE A 84 -8.18 9.89 -3.55
C PHE A 84 -9.50 9.20 -3.90
N ALA A 85 -9.73 7.99 -3.42
CA ALA A 85 -10.95 7.22 -3.67
C ALA A 85 -12.20 7.89 -3.08
N VAL A 86 -12.08 8.53 -1.92
CA VAL A 86 -13.17 9.31 -1.29
C VAL A 86 -13.39 10.61 -2.05
N GLY A 87 -12.34 11.35 -2.39
CA GLY A 87 -12.41 12.59 -3.16
C GLY A 87 -13.08 12.39 -4.53
N ARG A 88 -12.85 11.23 -5.17
CA ARG A 88 -13.49 10.89 -6.45
C ARG A 88 -15.02 10.95 -6.41
N LYS A 89 -15.65 10.74 -5.26
CA LYS A 89 -17.09 10.87 -5.11
C LYS A 89 -17.59 12.31 -5.28
N ALA A 90 -16.73 13.30 -5.03
CA ALA A 90 -17.06 14.72 -5.15
C ALA A 90 -16.88 15.25 -6.60
N TRP A 91 -15.86 14.78 -7.32
CA TRP A 91 -15.54 15.26 -8.67
C TRP A 91 -15.85 14.26 -9.80
N LEU A 92 -16.32 13.06 -9.51
CA LEU A 92 -16.87 11.99 -10.37
C LEU A 92 -16.05 11.61 -11.60
N PHE A 93 -15.55 12.58 -12.39
CA PHE A 93 -14.85 12.39 -13.65
C PHE A 93 -13.53 13.14 -13.67
N ALA A 94 -12.60 12.65 -14.46
CA ALA A 94 -11.31 13.29 -14.75
C ALA A 94 -11.20 13.74 -16.21
N ASP A 95 -12.32 13.76 -16.95
CA ASP A 95 -12.53 14.10 -18.36
C ASP A 95 -11.53 13.47 -19.35
N SER A 96 -10.27 13.32 -18.96
CA SER A 96 -9.22 12.72 -19.78
C SER A 96 -8.30 11.83 -18.96
N ALA A 97 -7.64 10.87 -19.60
CA ALA A 97 -6.61 10.02 -18.98
C ALA A 97 -5.45 10.85 -18.43
N GLN A 98 -5.10 11.95 -19.11
CA GLN A 98 -4.04 12.85 -18.65
C GLN A 98 -4.46 13.64 -17.40
N GLY A 99 -5.70 14.12 -17.33
CA GLY A 99 -6.26 14.76 -16.14
C GLY A 99 -6.34 13.80 -14.95
N ALA A 100 -6.73 12.55 -15.16
CA ALA A 100 -6.71 11.51 -14.13
C ALA A 100 -5.28 11.27 -13.58
N LYS A 101 -4.30 11.18 -14.48
CA LYS A 101 -2.88 11.01 -14.09
C LYS A 101 -2.37 12.23 -13.29
N ALA A 102 -2.68 13.43 -13.73
CA ALA A 102 -2.29 14.66 -13.03
C ALA A 102 -2.89 14.70 -11.61
N SER A 103 -4.18 14.41 -11.46
CA SER A 103 -4.86 14.33 -10.17
C SER A 103 -4.22 13.28 -9.26
N ALA A 104 -3.95 12.08 -9.77
CA ALA A 104 -3.30 11.02 -9.02
C ALA A 104 -1.89 11.42 -8.55
N THR A 105 -1.13 12.12 -9.40
CA THR A 105 0.20 12.64 -9.05
C THR A 105 0.13 13.67 -7.92
N CYS A 106 -0.81 14.63 -8.00
CA CYS A 106 -1.00 15.63 -6.94
C CYS A 106 -1.38 14.97 -5.60
N TYR A 107 -2.33 14.02 -5.62
CA TYR A 107 -2.69 13.28 -4.42
C TYR A 107 -1.53 12.46 -3.86
N SER A 108 -0.71 11.84 -4.71
CA SER A 108 0.48 11.11 -4.28
C SER A 108 1.46 12.01 -3.55
N LEU A 109 1.73 13.21 -4.08
CA LEU A 109 2.61 14.19 -3.42
C LEU A 109 2.04 14.66 -2.08
N LEU A 110 0.74 14.97 -2.03
CA LEU A 110 0.06 15.40 -0.79
C LEU A 110 0.08 14.33 0.30
N GLU A 111 -0.26 13.10 -0.06
CA GLU A 111 -0.27 12.00 0.93
C GLU A 111 1.16 11.63 1.36
N THR A 112 2.14 11.73 0.46
CA THR A 112 3.56 11.55 0.81
C THR A 112 4.05 12.68 1.72
N ALA A 113 3.66 13.94 1.49
CA ALA A 113 3.98 15.05 2.38
C ALA A 113 3.43 14.81 3.79
N LYS A 114 2.15 14.39 3.91
CA LYS A 114 1.55 14.01 5.20
C LYS A 114 2.30 12.86 5.88
N ALA A 115 2.70 11.83 5.13
CA ALA A 115 3.48 10.70 5.65
C ALA A 115 4.84 11.14 6.20
N ASN A 116 5.43 12.20 5.63
CA ASN A 116 6.66 12.84 6.10
C ASN A 116 6.41 13.96 7.11
N GLN A 117 5.20 14.06 7.67
CA GLN A 117 4.80 15.04 8.68
C GLN A 117 4.86 16.51 8.23
N LEU A 118 4.85 16.76 6.92
CA LEU A 118 4.79 18.09 6.37
C LEU A 118 3.33 18.60 6.33
N GLU A 119 3.14 19.90 6.57
CA GLU A 119 1.84 20.53 6.35
C GLU A 119 1.57 20.61 4.83
N PRO A 120 0.47 20.00 4.31
CA PRO A 120 0.26 19.85 2.88
C PRO A 120 0.21 21.15 2.10
N SER A 121 -0.45 22.19 2.64
CA SER A 121 -0.57 23.49 1.96
C SER A 121 0.77 24.20 1.91
N ALA A 122 1.54 24.17 3.00
CA ALA A 122 2.89 24.72 3.04
C ALA A 122 3.83 24.00 2.06
N TYR A 123 3.71 22.66 1.97
CA TYR A 123 4.49 21.88 1.03
C TYR A 123 4.16 22.24 -0.43
N ILE A 124 2.88 22.34 -0.79
CA ILE A 124 2.49 22.71 -2.16
C ILE A 124 2.98 24.13 -2.51
N ASN A 125 2.82 25.09 -1.60
CA ASN A 125 3.34 26.43 -1.82
C ASN A 125 4.85 26.42 -2.01
N TYR A 126 5.59 25.69 -1.18
CA TYR A 126 7.03 25.52 -1.31
C TYR A 126 7.44 24.96 -2.70
N VAL A 127 6.72 23.94 -3.19
CA VAL A 127 6.97 23.37 -4.52
C VAL A 127 6.65 24.36 -5.62
N LEU A 128 5.48 25.02 -5.57
CA LEU A 128 5.05 25.96 -6.62
C LEU A 128 6.01 27.17 -6.76
N GLU A 129 6.55 27.65 -5.65
CA GLU A 129 7.52 28.75 -5.66
C GLU A 129 8.86 28.37 -6.32
N ARG A 130 9.23 27.11 -6.34
CA ARG A 130 10.58 26.65 -6.72
C ARG A 130 10.62 25.78 -7.98
N ILE A 131 9.51 25.19 -8.37
CA ILE A 131 9.46 24.25 -9.50
C ILE A 131 9.83 24.93 -10.82
N GLY A 132 9.56 26.23 -10.98
CA GLY A 132 9.92 27.00 -12.17
C GLY A 132 11.44 27.15 -12.38
N ASP A 133 12.20 27.09 -11.29
CA ASP A 133 13.67 27.22 -11.31
C ASP A 133 14.39 25.87 -11.21
N ALA A 134 13.63 24.77 -11.16
CA ALA A 134 14.16 23.41 -11.06
C ALA A 134 14.52 22.84 -12.44
N ASP A 135 15.65 23.26 -12.97
CA ASP A 135 16.17 22.93 -14.31
C ASP A 135 17.06 21.68 -14.34
N SER A 136 17.30 21.05 -13.20
CA SER A 136 18.09 19.82 -13.06
C SER A 136 17.37 18.77 -12.25
N LEU A 137 17.78 17.49 -12.41
CA LEU A 137 17.23 16.37 -11.64
C LEU A 137 17.45 16.56 -10.14
N GLU A 138 18.62 17.02 -9.73
CA GLU A 138 18.96 17.27 -8.33
C GLU A 138 18.04 18.33 -7.70
N LYS A 139 17.73 19.41 -8.44
CA LYS A 139 16.79 20.43 -7.97
C LYS A 139 15.37 19.89 -7.86
N LEU A 140 14.94 19.03 -8.79
CA LEU A 140 13.63 18.37 -8.70
C LEU A 140 13.58 17.38 -7.53
N GLU A 141 14.64 16.60 -7.31
CA GLU A 141 14.74 15.68 -6.16
C GLU A 141 14.72 16.42 -4.83
N ALA A 142 15.32 17.60 -4.75
CA ALA A 142 15.28 18.45 -3.56
C ALA A 142 13.86 18.92 -3.19
N LEU A 143 12.91 18.91 -4.13
CA LEU A 143 11.51 19.26 -3.88
C LEU A 143 10.67 18.08 -3.38
N LEU A 144 11.21 16.85 -3.40
CA LEU A 144 10.46 15.68 -2.93
C LEU A 144 10.19 15.76 -1.42
N PRO A 145 9.02 15.27 -0.95
CA PRO A 145 8.56 15.48 0.43
C PRO A 145 9.55 15.03 1.52
N TRP A 146 10.36 14.02 1.24
CA TRP A 146 11.35 13.50 2.20
C TRP A 146 12.66 14.28 2.23
N ASN A 147 12.89 15.18 1.26
CA ASN A 147 14.07 16.04 1.18
C ASN A 147 13.80 17.49 1.65
N VAL A 148 12.53 17.81 1.93
CA VAL A 148 12.12 19.16 2.31
C VAL A 148 12.09 19.30 3.83
N ALA A 149 12.77 20.32 4.36
CA ALA A 149 12.74 20.67 5.78
C ALA A 149 11.73 21.81 5.99
N LEU A 150 10.46 21.48 6.17
CA LEU A 150 9.41 22.40 6.60
C LEU A 150 9.01 22.09 8.05
N GLU A 151 8.34 23.04 8.69
CA GLU A 151 7.79 22.81 10.03
C GLU A 151 6.82 21.61 10.02
N PRO A 152 6.91 20.72 11.02
CA PRO A 152 6.02 19.58 11.12
C PRO A 152 4.58 20.04 11.34
N ILE A 153 3.62 19.19 10.98
CA ILE A 153 2.18 19.45 11.16
C ILE A 153 1.90 19.70 12.63
N SER A 154 1.62 20.95 12.99
CA SER A 154 1.33 21.37 14.37
C SER A 154 -0.06 20.96 14.85
N LYS A 155 -0.97 20.61 13.93
CA LYS A 155 -2.31 20.12 14.24
C LYS A 155 -2.35 18.60 14.05
N LYS A 156 -2.71 17.86 15.10
CA LYS A 156 -3.09 16.45 14.98
C LYS A 156 -4.18 16.35 13.93
N VAL A 157 -3.83 15.84 12.74
CA VAL A 157 -4.82 15.42 11.76
C VAL A 157 -5.67 14.37 12.46
N ALA A 158 -6.98 14.61 12.58
CA ALA A 158 -7.87 13.65 13.20
C ALA A 158 -7.67 12.30 12.49
N GLN A 159 -7.12 11.35 13.23
CA GLN A 159 -7.04 9.98 12.75
C GLN A 159 -8.49 9.50 12.65
N TYR A 160 -9.00 9.43 11.43
CA TYR A 160 -10.26 8.76 11.17
C TYR A 160 -10.10 7.28 11.57
N ARG A 161 -10.71 6.93 12.70
CA ARG A 161 -10.86 5.55 13.17
C ARG A 161 -11.84 4.78 12.29
#